data_850c34fac0098d30f7e876a208a85761
#
_entry.id   850c34fac0098d30f7e876a208a85761
#
_cell.length_a   1.000
_cell.length_b   1.000
_cell.length_c   1.000
_cell.angle_alpha   90.00
_cell.angle_beta   90.00
_cell.angle_gamma   90.00
#
_symmetry.space_group_name_H-M   'P 1'
#
loop_
_entity.id
_entity.type
_entity.pdbx_description
1 polymer ?
#
loop_
_entity_poly.entity_id
_entity_poly.type
_entity_poly.pdbx_seq_one_letter_code
_entity_poly.pdbx_strand_id
1 'polypeptide(L)'
;SVAPRGDVRRAATARPAGASNGAPTGEEMTGAQSIVRSLEEAGAEVVFGIPGGAILPTYDPLMDSQRLRHILVRHEQGGGHAAQGYAHATGRVGVTMATSGPGATNLVTPIADANMDSIPLVAITGQVAESMIGTDGFQEADIVGITMPITKHSYLVTDSDDIPRTIAEAFHIASTGRPGPVLVDIAKSAMQSRTTFSWPQDVQLPGYHPVTKPHSKQIKEAARLLATARRPVLYVGGGVIRANASAELRRLVDLSGAPVVTTLMARGAVPDTHPQNLGMPGMHGTVPAVAALQKADLVVSLGARFDDRVTGALSSFAPHAQVVHADIDPAEIGKNRDVDVPIVGDLKEVITDLLPELEREHEAKGKPDVEAWWRQIDDWRETYPLGYTEPDDGHLAPQHVISRLGEISGPESIYVAGVGQHQMWAAQFIRYEHPRTWLNSGGLGTMGFSIPAAMGAKVGRPDATVWAIDGDGCFQMTNQELATCTINEIPIKVALINNSSLGMVRQWQTLFYDQRYSNTDLHTGHGTARVPDFVKLADAYGCEGIRVESMGEVDAAIKRAMEIDDRPVVIDFNVSRDAMVWPMVAAGVSNDDIQYARGISPAWDRED
;
A
#
# COMPACT_ATOMS: atom_id res chain seq x y z
N SER A 1 -24.33 -38.60 5.55
CA SER A 1 -24.18 -38.60 7.01
C SER A 1 -23.11 -37.55 7.36
N VAL A 2 -23.62 -36.37 7.72
CA VAL A 2 -22.80 -35.27 8.20
C VAL A 2 -22.62 -35.47 9.71
N ALA A 3 -21.40 -35.50 10.18
CA ALA A 3 -21.08 -35.58 11.60
C ALA A 3 -21.54 -34.29 12.32
N PRO A 4 -21.97 -34.36 13.59
CA PRO A 4 -22.47 -33.19 14.30
C PRO A 4 -21.33 -32.23 14.62
N ARG A 5 -21.57 -30.93 14.39
CA ARG A 5 -20.67 -29.82 14.76
C ARG A 5 -20.44 -29.84 16.27
N GLY A 6 -19.19 -29.99 16.67
CA GLY A 6 -18.77 -29.89 18.05
C GLY A 6 -19.03 -28.48 18.62
N ASP A 7 -19.58 -28.49 19.81
CA ASP A 7 -19.91 -27.33 20.64
C ASP A 7 -18.64 -26.50 20.94
N VAL A 8 -18.37 -25.43 20.21
CA VAL A 8 -17.37 -24.42 20.56
C VAL A 8 -18.03 -23.43 21.53
N ARG A 9 -18.37 -23.95 22.71
CA ARG A 9 -18.80 -23.10 23.82
C ARG A 9 -17.63 -22.76 24.71
N ARG A 10 -17.37 -21.43 24.78
CA ARG A 10 -16.69 -20.73 25.87
C ARG A 10 -15.24 -21.10 26.18
N ALA A 11 -14.33 -20.32 25.62
CA ALA A 11 -13.23 -19.83 26.43
C ALA A 11 -13.65 -18.49 27.08
N ALA A 12 -14.44 -18.58 28.12
CA ALA A 12 -14.63 -17.46 29.04
C ALA A 12 -13.30 -17.29 29.77
N THR A 13 -12.57 -16.24 29.45
CA THR A 13 -11.39 -15.82 30.22
C THR A 13 -11.85 -15.49 31.63
N ALA A 14 -11.47 -16.34 32.59
CA ALA A 14 -11.66 -16.09 34.00
C ALA A 14 -10.98 -14.76 34.36
N ARG A 15 -11.73 -13.82 34.91
CA ARG A 15 -11.20 -12.59 35.53
C ARG A 15 -10.17 -12.96 36.60
N PRO A 16 -8.98 -12.36 36.62
CA PRO A 16 -8.13 -12.45 37.78
C PRO A 16 -8.82 -11.76 38.96
N ALA A 17 -9.08 -12.50 40.01
CA ALA A 17 -9.58 -11.98 41.29
C ALA A 17 -8.49 -11.11 41.91
N GLY A 18 -8.70 -9.78 41.96
CA GLY A 18 -7.80 -8.89 42.68
C GLY A 18 -7.70 -7.48 42.08
N ALA A 19 -8.81 -6.81 41.79
CA ALA A 19 -8.81 -5.35 41.59
C ALA A 19 -9.77 -4.71 42.59
N SER A 20 -9.23 -3.79 43.40
CA SER A 20 -9.94 -3.02 44.40
C SER A 20 -11.16 -2.30 43.80
N ASN A 21 -12.33 -2.42 44.44
CA ASN A 21 -13.55 -1.70 44.18
C ASN A 21 -13.39 -0.18 44.45
N GLY A 22 -12.77 0.55 43.52
CA GLY A 22 -13.03 1.97 43.34
C GLY A 22 -14.22 2.10 42.38
N ALA A 23 -15.30 2.75 42.77
CA ALA A 23 -16.42 3.05 41.88
C ALA A 23 -15.88 3.80 40.64
N PRO A 24 -16.26 3.44 39.41
CA PRO A 24 -15.80 4.13 38.22
C PRO A 24 -16.28 5.60 38.28
N THR A 25 -15.35 6.54 38.22
CA THR A 25 -15.59 8.00 38.19
C THR A 25 -15.87 8.51 36.78
N GLY A 26 -16.28 7.64 35.85
CA GLY A 26 -16.52 7.96 34.46
C GLY A 26 -17.93 8.50 34.20
N GLU A 27 -18.09 9.11 33.03
CA GLU A 27 -19.36 9.64 32.52
C GLU A 27 -20.25 8.48 32.04
N GLU A 28 -21.53 8.47 32.47
CA GLU A 28 -22.52 7.50 31.97
C GLU A 28 -22.96 7.87 30.55
N MET A 29 -22.89 6.90 29.63
CA MET A 29 -23.27 7.07 28.24
C MET A 29 -23.78 5.75 27.60
N THR A 30 -24.23 5.80 26.37
CA THR A 30 -24.52 4.58 25.61
C THR A 30 -23.25 3.99 25.02
N GLY A 31 -23.24 2.68 24.69
CA GLY A 31 -22.13 2.07 23.97
C GLY A 31 -21.82 2.77 22.64
N ALA A 32 -22.83 3.28 21.95
CA ALA A 32 -22.66 4.08 20.73
C ALA A 32 -21.89 5.39 20.98
N GLN A 33 -22.23 6.13 22.03
CA GLN A 33 -21.47 7.31 22.47
C GLN A 33 -20.04 6.94 22.88
N SER A 34 -19.89 5.78 23.53
CA SER A 34 -18.58 5.25 23.92
C SER A 34 -17.70 4.92 22.71
N ILE A 35 -18.26 4.43 21.61
CA ILE A 35 -17.51 4.22 20.34
C ILE A 35 -16.95 5.55 19.83
N VAL A 36 -17.81 6.56 19.69
CA VAL A 36 -17.41 7.90 19.19
C VAL A 36 -16.32 8.49 20.08
N ARG A 37 -16.53 8.48 21.39
CA ARG A 37 -15.57 8.98 22.36
C ARG A 37 -14.24 8.21 22.32
N SER A 38 -14.28 6.90 22.16
CA SER A 38 -13.08 6.06 22.06
C SER A 38 -12.27 6.37 20.79
N LEU A 39 -12.93 6.62 19.65
CA LEU A 39 -12.26 7.03 18.42
C LEU A 39 -11.58 8.40 18.58
N GLU A 40 -12.24 9.34 19.26
CA GLU A 40 -11.67 10.66 19.58
C GLU A 40 -10.44 10.54 20.49
N GLU A 41 -10.50 9.72 21.54
CA GLU A 41 -9.36 9.47 22.44
C GLU A 41 -8.21 8.70 21.77
N ALA A 42 -8.52 7.83 20.80
CA ALA A 42 -7.52 7.16 19.97
C ALA A 42 -6.86 8.09 18.93
N GLY A 43 -7.34 9.33 18.79
CA GLY A 43 -6.80 10.34 17.88
C GLY A 43 -7.27 10.18 16.43
N ALA A 44 -8.38 9.47 16.20
CA ALA A 44 -9.03 9.47 14.88
C ALA A 44 -9.57 10.86 14.55
N GLU A 45 -9.42 11.26 13.29
CA GLU A 45 -9.93 12.55 12.77
C GLU A 45 -11.01 12.36 11.72
N VAL A 46 -10.97 11.23 11.01
CA VAL A 46 -11.90 10.92 9.93
C VAL A 46 -12.31 9.46 9.96
N VAL A 47 -13.57 9.21 9.63
CA VAL A 47 -14.15 7.88 9.44
C VAL A 47 -14.81 7.84 8.07
N PHE A 48 -14.49 6.82 7.27
CA PHE A 48 -15.13 6.56 5.99
C PHE A 48 -16.13 5.43 6.14
N GLY A 49 -17.37 5.61 5.71
CA GLY A 49 -18.34 4.53 5.89
C GLY A 49 -19.73 4.79 5.33
N ILE A 50 -20.61 3.83 5.54
CA ILE A 50 -22.02 3.87 5.16
C ILE A 50 -22.88 3.44 6.36
N PRO A 51 -23.92 4.20 6.73
CA PRO A 51 -24.86 3.79 7.77
C PRO A 51 -25.69 2.58 7.32
N GLY A 52 -26.11 1.77 8.30
CA GLY A 52 -27.01 0.65 8.09
C GLY A 52 -27.60 0.17 9.41
N GLY A 53 -28.56 -0.73 9.38
CA GLY A 53 -29.41 -1.09 10.51
C GLY A 53 -28.67 -1.49 11.80
N ALA A 54 -27.57 -2.23 11.68
CA ALA A 54 -26.81 -2.70 12.85
C ALA A 54 -25.91 -1.61 13.45
N ILE A 55 -25.26 -0.77 12.61
CA ILE A 55 -24.34 0.29 13.05
C ILE A 55 -25.04 1.63 13.32
N LEU A 56 -26.31 1.75 12.96
CA LEU A 56 -27.06 3.01 13.07
C LEU A 56 -27.01 3.68 14.45
N PRO A 57 -27.01 2.96 15.59
CA PRO A 57 -26.88 3.59 16.88
C PRO A 57 -25.62 4.46 17.03
N THR A 58 -24.50 4.10 16.37
CA THR A 58 -23.25 4.88 16.40
C THR A 58 -23.32 6.14 15.54
N TYR A 59 -24.16 6.17 14.52
CA TYR A 59 -24.31 7.34 13.63
C TYR A 59 -25.04 8.51 14.30
N ASP A 60 -25.88 8.23 15.30
CA ASP A 60 -26.56 9.30 16.06
C ASP A 60 -25.55 10.18 16.82
N PRO A 61 -24.71 9.67 17.72
CA PRO A 61 -23.72 10.48 18.45
C PRO A 61 -22.59 11.04 17.56
N LEU A 62 -22.37 10.53 16.35
CA LEU A 62 -21.43 11.14 15.41
C LEU A 62 -21.85 12.57 15.01
N MET A 63 -23.14 12.88 15.03
CA MET A 63 -23.65 14.23 14.76
C MET A 63 -23.17 15.27 15.77
N ASP A 64 -22.89 14.83 17.00
CA ASP A 64 -22.49 15.72 18.10
C ASP A 64 -20.96 15.90 18.17
N SER A 65 -20.19 15.04 17.50
CA SER A 65 -18.72 15.10 17.51
C SER A 65 -18.21 16.31 16.74
N GLN A 66 -17.33 17.08 17.37
CA GLN A 66 -16.59 18.19 16.76
C GLN A 66 -15.16 17.79 16.33
N ARG A 67 -14.76 16.56 16.63
CA ARG A 67 -13.40 16.05 16.38
C ARG A 67 -13.35 15.02 15.24
N LEU A 68 -14.43 14.28 15.01
CA LEU A 68 -14.53 13.26 13.98
C LEU A 68 -15.31 13.78 12.77
N ARG A 69 -14.66 13.78 11.61
CA ARG A 69 -15.34 13.98 10.33
C ARG A 69 -15.76 12.61 9.77
N HIS A 70 -17.06 12.43 9.52
CA HIS A 70 -17.54 11.27 8.78
C HIS A 70 -17.69 11.61 7.30
N ILE A 71 -17.16 10.74 6.41
CA ILE A 71 -17.31 10.83 4.96
C ILE A 71 -18.17 9.67 4.50
N LEU A 72 -19.36 10.02 3.99
CA LEU A 72 -20.31 9.05 3.44
C LEU A 72 -19.86 8.61 2.05
N VAL A 73 -19.30 7.41 1.96
CA VAL A 73 -18.88 6.80 0.71
C VAL A 73 -20.06 6.19 -0.06
N ARG A 74 -19.83 5.74 -1.29
CA ARG A 74 -20.86 5.13 -2.13
C ARG A 74 -20.82 3.60 -2.12
N HIS A 75 -19.71 3.05 -1.63
CA HIS A 75 -19.52 1.62 -1.41
C HIS A 75 -18.54 1.41 -0.26
N GLU A 76 -18.74 0.41 0.59
CA GLU A 76 -17.88 0.16 1.76
C GLU A 76 -16.44 -0.17 1.35
N GLN A 77 -16.24 -0.85 0.22
CA GLN A 77 -14.91 -1.08 -0.36
C GLN A 77 -14.19 0.26 -0.60
N GLY A 78 -14.90 1.25 -1.16
CA GLY A 78 -14.36 2.61 -1.33
C GLY A 78 -13.98 3.24 0.01
N GLY A 79 -14.80 3.04 1.05
CA GLY A 79 -14.50 3.51 2.41
C GLY A 79 -13.22 2.88 2.98
N GLY A 80 -13.06 1.58 2.80
CA GLY A 80 -11.85 0.86 3.24
C GLY A 80 -10.59 1.33 2.52
N HIS A 81 -10.62 1.48 1.19
CA HIS A 81 -9.49 2.00 0.42
C HIS A 81 -9.21 3.48 0.70
N ALA A 82 -10.23 4.29 0.99
CA ALA A 82 -10.02 5.67 1.44
C ALA A 82 -9.29 5.73 2.78
N ALA A 83 -9.69 4.89 3.73
CA ALA A 83 -8.98 4.76 5.01
C ALA A 83 -7.51 4.30 4.82
N GLN A 84 -7.25 3.39 3.86
CA GLN A 84 -5.89 3.02 3.49
C GLN A 84 -5.11 4.19 2.89
N GLY A 85 -5.69 4.93 1.95
CA GLY A 85 -5.05 6.11 1.34
C GLY A 85 -4.70 7.17 2.37
N TYR A 86 -5.60 7.41 3.33
CA TYR A 86 -5.35 8.27 4.48
C TYR A 86 -4.15 7.79 5.31
N ALA A 87 -4.13 6.49 5.64
CA ALA A 87 -3.05 5.91 6.44
C ALA A 87 -1.71 5.92 5.71
N HIS A 88 -1.69 5.63 4.42
CA HIS A 88 -0.48 5.72 3.60
C HIS A 88 0.11 7.13 3.57
N ALA A 89 -0.72 8.13 3.29
CA ALA A 89 -0.28 9.52 3.12
C ALA A 89 0.15 10.18 4.44
N THR A 90 -0.51 9.82 5.56
CA THR A 90 -0.30 10.46 6.87
C THR A 90 0.59 9.66 7.82
N GLY A 91 0.65 8.34 7.67
CA GLY A 91 1.26 7.42 8.63
C GLY A 91 0.41 7.15 9.88
N ARG A 92 -0.83 7.66 9.93
CA ARG A 92 -1.78 7.42 11.01
C ARG A 92 -2.66 6.22 10.72
N VAL A 93 -3.39 5.74 11.73
CA VAL A 93 -4.37 4.67 11.56
C VAL A 93 -5.57 5.18 10.76
N GLY A 94 -5.90 4.49 9.67
CA GLY A 94 -7.13 4.75 8.91
C GLY A 94 -8.32 4.07 9.57
N VAL A 95 -9.50 4.70 9.51
CA VAL A 95 -10.72 4.15 10.12
C VAL A 95 -11.83 4.05 9.08
N THR A 96 -12.42 2.86 8.97
CA THR A 96 -13.62 2.62 8.16
C THR A 96 -14.72 2.00 9.01
N MET A 97 -15.97 2.30 8.68
CA MET A 97 -17.12 1.81 9.42
C MET A 97 -18.22 1.32 8.49
N ALA A 98 -18.77 0.13 8.79
CA ALA A 98 -19.82 -0.48 8.00
C ALA A 98 -20.87 -1.18 8.88
N THR A 99 -22.02 -1.44 8.31
CA THR A 99 -23.06 -2.24 8.96
C THR A 99 -22.75 -3.74 8.85
N SER A 100 -23.60 -4.59 9.45
CA SER A 100 -23.52 -6.05 9.36
C SER A 100 -23.78 -6.59 7.95
N GLY A 101 -23.59 -7.88 7.77
CA GLY A 101 -23.90 -8.58 6.53
C GLY A 101 -23.13 -8.03 5.33
N PRO A 102 -23.82 -7.55 4.28
CA PRO A 102 -23.17 -7.09 3.06
C PRO A 102 -22.26 -5.87 3.29
N GLY A 103 -22.57 -4.99 4.25
CA GLY A 103 -21.71 -3.87 4.59
C GLY A 103 -20.35 -4.35 5.11
N ALA A 104 -20.35 -5.28 6.04
CA ALA A 104 -19.12 -5.88 6.59
C ALA A 104 -18.36 -6.69 5.53
N THR A 105 -19.04 -7.53 4.74
CA THR A 105 -18.38 -8.35 3.72
C THR A 105 -17.77 -7.53 2.58
N ASN A 106 -18.29 -6.34 2.29
CA ASN A 106 -17.70 -5.41 1.33
C ASN A 106 -16.36 -4.82 1.79
N LEU A 107 -15.99 -4.95 3.06
CA LEU A 107 -14.69 -4.56 3.59
C LEU A 107 -13.60 -5.62 3.44
N VAL A 108 -13.91 -6.83 3.00
CA VAL A 108 -12.95 -7.95 2.92
C VAL A 108 -11.77 -7.59 2.02
N THR A 109 -12.01 -7.10 0.81
CA THR A 109 -10.94 -6.72 -0.11
C THR A 109 -10.02 -5.63 0.46
N PRO A 110 -10.51 -4.47 0.95
CA PRO A 110 -9.60 -3.47 1.52
C PRO A 110 -8.89 -3.93 2.79
N ILE A 111 -9.49 -4.78 3.61
CA ILE A 111 -8.83 -5.39 4.76
C ILE A 111 -7.67 -6.30 4.29
N ALA A 112 -7.92 -7.16 3.30
CA ALA A 112 -6.87 -8.03 2.74
C ALA A 112 -5.73 -7.22 2.12
N ASP A 113 -6.05 -6.15 1.42
CA ASP A 113 -5.09 -5.23 0.81
C ASP A 113 -4.22 -4.53 1.87
N ALA A 114 -4.84 -3.98 2.92
CA ALA A 114 -4.14 -3.39 4.05
C ALA A 114 -3.20 -4.39 4.75
N ASN A 115 -3.62 -5.65 4.88
CA ASN A 115 -2.79 -6.71 5.46
C ASN A 115 -1.56 -7.02 4.60
N MET A 116 -1.74 -7.14 3.29
CA MET A 116 -0.64 -7.43 2.36
C MET A 116 0.39 -6.31 2.30
N ASP A 117 -0.06 -5.05 2.37
CA ASP A 117 0.79 -3.87 2.26
C ASP A 117 1.20 -3.27 3.62
N SER A 118 0.84 -3.94 4.71
CA SER A 118 1.20 -3.51 6.07
C SER A 118 0.72 -2.08 6.39
N ILE A 119 -0.58 -1.82 6.13
CA ILE A 119 -1.23 -0.52 6.36
C ILE A 119 -2.02 -0.57 7.66
N PRO A 120 -1.81 0.36 8.60
CA PRO A 120 -2.57 0.40 9.83
C PRO A 120 -4.01 0.83 9.54
N LEU A 121 -4.96 -0.08 9.75
CA LEU A 121 -6.38 0.10 9.48
C LEU A 121 -7.20 -0.44 10.66
N VAL A 122 -8.17 0.31 11.13
CA VAL A 122 -9.21 -0.17 12.06
C VAL A 122 -10.54 -0.18 11.31
N ALA A 123 -11.09 -1.37 11.11
CA ALA A 123 -12.41 -1.58 10.51
C ALA A 123 -13.43 -1.85 11.63
N ILE A 124 -14.42 -0.99 11.77
CA ILE A 124 -15.51 -1.13 12.73
C ILE A 124 -16.74 -1.61 11.99
N THR A 125 -17.27 -2.76 12.38
CA THR A 125 -18.51 -3.30 11.82
C THR A 125 -19.59 -3.39 12.89
N GLY A 126 -20.83 -3.07 12.52
CA GLY A 126 -21.96 -3.39 13.36
C GLY A 126 -22.34 -4.86 13.16
N GLN A 127 -22.71 -5.53 14.25
CA GLN A 127 -23.25 -6.90 14.22
C GLN A 127 -24.73 -6.88 14.65
N VAL A 128 -25.46 -7.93 14.32
CA VAL A 128 -26.81 -8.12 14.84
C VAL A 128 -26.80 -8.11 16.37
N ALA A 129 -27.96 -7.94 17.02
CA ALA A 129 -28.02 -8.01 18.47
C ALA A 129 -27.46 -9.36 18.99
N GLU A 130 -26.82 -9.37 20.15
CA GLU A 130 -26.16 -10.55 20.73
C GLU A 130 -27.07 -11.80 20.72
N SER A 131 -28.36 -11.63 21.04
CA SER A 131 -29.34 -12.73 21.06
C SER A 131 -29.63 -13.32 19.68
N MET A 132 -29.24 -12.63 18.59
CA MET A 132 -29.46 -13.07 17.22
C MET A 132 -28.22 -13.72 16.60
N ILE A 133 -27.04 -13.58 17.23
CA ILE A 133 -25.78 -14.14 16.71
C ILE A 133 -25.87 -15.67 16.67
N GLY A 134 -25.60 -16.25 15.51
CA GLY A 134 -25.66 -17.69 15.27
C GLY A 134 -27.05 -18.22 14.94
N THR A 135 -28.01 -17.34 14.63
CA THR A 135 -29.38 -17.73 14.27
C THR A 135 -29.71 -17.61 12.78
N ASP A 136 -28.71 -17.24 11.96
CA ASP A 136 -28.91 -16.87 10.54
C ASP A 136 -29.90 -15.70 10.38
N GLY A 137 -29.83 -14.74 11.30
CA GLY A 137 -30.68 -13.56 11.30
C GLY A 137 -30.46 -12.66 10.08
N PHE A 138 -31.40 -11.76 9.79
CA PHE A 138 -31.29 -10.84 8.67
C PHE A 138 -30.01 -10.00 8.75
N GLN A 139 -29.20 -10.03 7.69
CA GLN A 139 -27.89 -9.37 7.60
C GLN A 139 -26.88 -9.81 8.67
N GLU A 140 -27.01 -11.00 9.22
CA GLU A 140 -25.95 -11.62 10.01
C GLU A 140 -24.85 -12.15 9.09
N ALA A 141 -23.59 -11.90 9.45
CA ALA A 141 -22.42 -12.54 8.85
C ALA A 141 -21.35 -12.74 9.92
N ASP A 142 -20.68 -13.88 9.92
CA ASP A 142 -19.49 -14.11 10.75
C ASP A 142 -18.27 -13.40 10.15
N ILE A 143 -18.26 -12.08 10.25
CA ILE A 143 -17.18 -11.26 9.68
C ILE A 143 -15.86 -11.51 10.39
N VAL A 144 -15.86 -11.86 11.67
CA VAL A 144 -14.65 -12.25 12.41
C VAL A 144 -14.03 -13.50 11.80
N GLY A 145 -14.83 -14.54 11.56
CA GLY A 145 -14.36 -15.75 10.89
C GLY A 145 -13.89 -15.51 9.45
N ILE A 146 -14.62 -14.69 8.70
CA ILE A 146 -14.26 -14.33 7.31
C ILE A 146 -12.93 -13.57 7.25
N THR A 147 -12.67 -12.65 8.17
CA THR A 147 -11.49 -11.76 8.12
C THR A 147 -10.31 -12.28 8.93
N MET A 148 -10.46 -13.35 9.69
CA MET A 148 -9.40 -13.92 10.55
C MET A 148 -8.06 -14.11 9.83
N PRO A 149 -7.98 -14.66 8.60
CA PRO A 149 -6.71 -14.87 7.90
C PRO A 149 -6.11 -13.60 7.29
N ILE A 150 -6.85 -12.50 7.27
CA ILE A 150 -6.46 -11.25 6.62
C ILE A 150 -6.39 -10.05 7.57
N THR A 151 -6.42 -10.30 8.87
CA THR A 151 -6.29 -9.29 9.93
C THR A 151 -5.17 -9.65 10.89
N LYS A 152 -4.60 -8.65 11.56
CA LYS A 152 -3.70 -8.89 12.69
C LYS A 152 -4.46 -9.42 13.89
N HIS A 153 -5.68 -8.91 14.11
CA HIS A 153 -6.60 -9.36 15.15
C HIS A 153 -8.03 -8.96 14.79
N SER A 154 -8.98 -9.70 15.35
CA SER A 154 -10.41 -9.43 15.19
C SER A 154 -11.12 -9.60 16.54
N TYR A 155 -12.00 -8.66 16.83
CA TYR A 155 -12.81 -8.64 18.04
C TYR A 155 -14.29 -8.78 17.71
N LEU A 156 -15.01 -9.54 18.55
CA LEU A 156 -16.48 -9.48 18.64
C LEU A 156 -16.84 -8.91 20.02
N VAL A 157 -17.47 -7.73 20.02
CA VAL A 157 -17.83 -7.00 21.23
C VAL A 157 -19.33 -7.09 21.48
N THR A 158 -19.73 -7.76 22.55
CA THR A 158 -21.14 -7.93 22.96
C THR A 158 -21.49 -7.17 24.24
N ASP A 159 -20.48 -6.67 24.96
CA ASP A 159 -20.63 -5.86 26.17
C ASP A 159 -20.20 -4.41 25.91
N SER A 160 -21.03 -3.45 26.29
CA SER A 160 -20.72 -2.03 26.14
C SER A 160 -19.52 -1.57 26.98
N ASP A 161 -19.24 -2.22 28.10
CA ASP A 161 -18.10 -1.90 28.98
C ASP A 161 -16.74 -2.25 28.36
N ASP A 162 -16.73 -3.17 27.39
CA ASP A 162 -15.50 -3.56 26.68
C ASP A 162 -15.12 -2.63 25.51
N ILE A 163 -16.01 -1.76 25.06
CA ILE A 163 -15.81 -0.92 23.88
C ILE A 163 -14.55 -0.04 23.97
N PRO A 164 -14.34 0.78 25.02
CA PRO A 164 -13.17 1.66 25.09
C PRO A 164 -11.86 0.90 25.05
N ARG A 165 -11.77 -0.18 25.82
CA ARG A 165 -10.58 -1.05 25.88
C ARG A 165 -10.31 -1.68 24.53
N THR A 166 -11.33 -2.23 23.88
CA THR A 166 -11.18 -2.91 22.59
C THR A 166 -10.73 -1.95 21.47
N ILE A 167 -11.27 -0.73 21.43
CA ILE A 167 -10.84 0.27 20.45
C ILE A 167 -9.39 0.71 20.71
N ALA A 168 -9.00 0.92 21.96
CA ALA A 168 -7.61 1.24 22.31
C ALA A 168 -6.64 0.12 21.90
N GLU A 169 -6.98 -1.13 22.19
CA GLU A 169 -6.22 -2.31 21.77
C GLU A 169 -6.14 -2.42 20.24
N ALA A 170 -7.24 -2.18 19.53
CA ALA A 170 -7.28 -2.23 18.07
C ALA A 170 -6.32 -1.21 17.42
N PHE A 171 -6.31 0.03 17.88
CA PHE A 171 -5.38 1.06 17.41
C PHE A 171 -3.92 0.72 17.73
N HIS A 172 -3.67 0.21 18.94
CA HIS A 172 -2.33 -0.23 19.35
C HIS A 172 -1.83 -1.38 18.45
N ILE A 173 -2.63 -2.42 18.26
CA ILE A 173 -2.25 -3.57 17.41
C ILE A 173 -2.07 -3.15 15.96
N ALA A 174 -2.97 -2.31 15.42
CA ALA A 174 -2.89 -1.86 14.04
C ALA A 174 -1.61 -1.09 13.72
N SER A 175 -1.10 -0.29 14.68
CA SER A 175 0.01 0.64 14.47
C SER A 175 1.38 0.15 14.94
N THR A 176 1.45 -0.90 15.78
CA THR A 176 2.70 -1.40 16.37
C THR A 176 3.17 -2.71 15.73
N GLY A 177 4.45 -3.04 15.88
CA GLY A 177 5.05 -4.16 15.16
C GLY A 177 4.95 -3.94 13.65
N ARG A 178 4.72 -5.00 12.87
CA ARG A 178 4.31 -4.86 11.47
C ARG A 178 2.90 -4.26 11.45
N PRO A 179 2.69 -3.04 10.90
CA PRO A 179 1.35 -2.46 10.84
C PRO A 179 0.38 -3.32 10.02
N GLY A 180 -0.91 -3.19 10.30
CA GLY A 180 -1.92 -3.95 9.56
C GLY A 180 -3.33 -3.73 10.08
N PRO A 181 -4.32 -4.37 9.46
CA PRO A 181 -5.72 -4.18 9.79
C PRO A 181 -6.14 -4.93 11.06
N VAL A 182 -7.04 -4.31 11.81
CA VAL A 182 -7.77 -4.90 12.94
C VAL A 182 -9.26 -4.69 12.72
N LEU A 183 -10.04 -5.75 12.91
CA LEU A 183 -11.50 -5.69 12.86
C LEU A 183 -12.07 -5.57 14.28
N VAL A 184 -13.05 -4.68 14.45
CA VAL A 184 -13.85 -4.57 15.68
C VAL A 184 -15.32 -4.69 15.30
N ASP A 185 -15.88 -5.88 15.48
CA ASP A 185 -17.29 -6.19 15.21
C ASP A 185 -18.11 -6.00 16.48
N ILE A 186 -19.09 -5.09 16.48
CA ILE A 186 -19.79 -4.66 17.69
C ILE A 186 -21.27 -4.98 17.57
N ALA A 187 -21.77 -5.78 18.51
CA ALA A 187 -23.19 -6.14 18.57
C ALA A 187 -24.07 -4.89 18.78
N LYS A 188 -25.19 -4.81 18.05
CA LYS A 188 -26.15 -3.72 18.15
C LYS A 188 -26.64 -3.51 19.59
N SER A 189 -26.87 -4.59 20.32
CA SER A 189 -27.24 -4.55 21.75
C SER A 189 -26.19 -3.87 22.61
N ALA A 190 -24.90 -4.11 22.36
CA ALA A 190 -23.80 -3.42 23.08
C ALA A 190 -23.80 -1.91 22.78
N MET A 191 -24.04 -1.50 21.54
CA MET A 191 -24.13 -0.07 21.18
C MET A 191 -25.29 0.65 21.88
N GLN A 192 -26.41 -0.06 22.10
CA GLN A 192 -27.62 0.48 22.71
C GLN A 192 -27.61 0.44 24.24
N SER A 193 -26.80 -0.41 24.82
CA SER A 193 -26.67 -0.54 26.28
C SER A 193 -25.96 0.65 26.91
N ARG A 194 -26.22 0.89 28.19
CA ARG A 194 -25.52 1.92 28.95
C ARG A 194 -24.23 1.39 29.53
N THR A 195 -23.23 2.25 29.58
CA THR A 195 -21.91 1.99 30.15
C THR A 195 -21.39 3.22 30.89
N THR A 196 -20.40 3.03 31.73
CA THR A 196 -19.60 4.10 32.29
C THR A 196 -18.28 4.19 31.53
N PHE A 197 -18.04 5.27 30.81
CA PHE A 197 -16.87 5.43 29.97
C PHE A 197 -15.58 5.44 30.78
N SER A 198 -14.62 4.59 30.40
CA SER A 198 -13.29 4.54 31.01
C SER A 198 -12.26 4.25 29.93
N TRP A 199 -11.44 5.25 29.56
CA TRP A 199 -10.37 5.09 28.60
C TRP A 199 -9.12 4.50 29.30
N PRO A 200 -8.50 3.42 28.76
CA PRO A 200 -7.30 2.85 29.36
C PRO A 200 -6.10 3.81 29.26
N GLN A 201 -5.38 4.01 30.34
CA GLN A 201 -4.17 4.85 30.34
C GLN A 201 -3.03 4.19 29.56
N ASP A 202 -2.90 2.86 29.70
CA ASP A 202 -1.93 2.04 28.99
C ASP A 202 -2.62 0.81 28.39
N VAL A 203 -2.24 0.45 27.17
CA VAL A 203 -2.66 -0.80 26.53
C VAL A 203 -1.66 -1.89 26.88
N GLN A 204 -2.10 -2.86 27.67
CA GLN A 204 -1.30 -4.01 28.04
C GLN A 204 -1.91 -5.27 27.43
N LEU A 205 -1.19 -5.88 26.49
CA LEU A 205 -1.58 -7.12 25.81
C LEU A 205 -0.59 -8.23 26.17
N PRO A 206 -0.97 -9.15 27.10
CA PRO A 206 -0.13 -10.31 27.39
C PRO A 206 0.12 -11.14 26.13
N GLY A 207 1.39 -11.35 25.80
CA GLY A 207 1.77 -12.11 24.60
C GLY A 207 1.91 -11.31 23.30
N TYR A 208 1.66 -9.98 23.30
CA TYR A 208 1.94 -9.12 22.16
C TYR A 208 3.04 -8.11 22.52
N HIS A 209 4.27 -8.47 22.19
CA HIS A 209 5.46 -7.67 22.48
C HIS A 209 6.35 -7.58 21.24
N PRO A 210 6.05 -6.66 20.31
CA PRO A 210 6.89 -6.46 19.14
C PRO A 210 8.34 -6.14 19.53
N VAL A 211 9.29 -6.83 18.91
CA VAL A 211 10.72 -6.58 19.11
C VAL A 211 11.11 -5.39 18.25
N THR A 212 11.39 -4.24 18.87
CA THR A 212 11.79 -3.03 18.15
C THR A 212 13.30 -2.85 18.12
N LYS A 213 14.01 -3.22 19.20
CA LYS A 213 15.47 -3.09 19.28
C LYS A 213 16.19 -4.29 18.70
N PRO A 214 17.11 -4.08 17.75
CA PRO A 214 17.89 -5.16 17.16
C PRO A 214 18.92 -5.72 18.13
N HIS A 215 19.35 -6.95 17.89
CA HIS A 215 20.42 -7.56 18.66
C HIS A 215 21.79 -7.06 18.19
N SER A 216 22.61 -6.49 19.10
CA SER A 216 23.88 -5.83 18.79
C SER A 216 24.90 -6.71 18.05
N LYS A 217 24.91 -8.02 18.29
CA LYS A 217 25.80 -8.96 17.58
C LYS A 217 25.47 -9.00 16.07
N GLN A 218 24.18 -9.00 15.74
CA GLN A 218 23.75 -9.03 14.33
C GLN A 218 24.05 -7.71 13.62
N ILE A 219 23.89 -6.58 14.32
CA ILE A 219 24.26 -5.26 13.81
C ILE A 219 25.76 -5.18 13.50
N LYS A 220 26.62 -5.65 14.39
CA LYS A 220 28.07 -5.69 14.15
C LYS A 220 28.44 -6.59 12.97
N GLU A 221 27.80 -7.72 12.84
CA GLU A 221 28.07 -8.64 11.73
C GLU A 221 27.59 -8.05 10.40
N ALA A 222 26.43 -7.40 10.36
CA ALA A 222 25.94 -6.67 9.18
C ALA A 222 26.91 -5.54 8.78
N ALA A 223 27.39 -4.75 9.75
CA ALA A 223 28.40 -3.71 9.50
C ALA A 223 29.69 -4.29 8.93
N ARG A 224 30.18 -5.39 9.49
CA ARG A 224 31.39 -6.08 9.01
C ARG A 224 31.24 -6.55 7.57
N LEU A 225 30.11 -7.18 7.23
CA LEU A 225 29.84 -7.63 5.86
C LEU A 225 29.78 -6.46 4.89
N LEU A 226 29.06 -5.41 5.25
CA LEU A 226 28.90 -4.22 4.39
C LEU A 226 30.25 -3.49 4.17
N ALA A 227 31.13 -3.45 5.19
CA ALA A 227 32.46 -2.85 5.08
C ALA A 227 33.44 -3.66 4.23
N THR A 228 33.13 -4.93 3.90
CA THR A 228 34.05 -5.81 3.17
C THR A 228 33.52 -6.28 1.81
N ALA A 229 32.25 -6.04 1.52
CA ALA A 229 31.62 -6.42 0.27
C ALA A 229 32.21 -5.64 -0.92
N ARG A 230 32.36 -6.31 -2.06
CA ARG A 230 32.83 -5.70 -3.31
C ARG A 230 31.68 -5.31 -4.24
N ARG A 231 30.55 -5.99 -4.14
CA ARG A 231 29.33 -5.75 -4.93
C ARG A 231 28.10 -5.69 -4.02
N PRO A 232 28.12 -4.81 -2.99
CA PRO A 232 26.97 -4.66 -2.10
C PRO A 232 25.79 -4.03 -2.82
N VAL A 233 24.55 -4.35 -2.36
CA VAL A 233 23.32 -3.67 -2.76
C VAL A 233 22.43 -3.49 -1.53
N LEU A 234 21.93 -2.27 -1.31
CA LEU A 234 20.88 -2.00 -0.34
C LEU A 234 19.52 -2.24 -1.00
N TYR A 235 18.83 -3.27 -0.55
CA TYR A 235 17.50 -3.66 -1.04
C TYR A 235 16.44 -3.12 -0.10
N VAL A 236 15.81 -2.00 -0.49
CA VAL A 236 14.92 -1.20 0.37
C VAL A 236 13.45 -1.51 0.09
N GLY A 237 12.75 -1.96 1.12
CA GLY A 237 11.32 -2.23 1.08
C GLY A 237 10.47 -1.17 1.80
N GLY A 238 9.15 -1.33 1.71
CA GLY A 238 8.16 -0.43 2.33
C GLY A 238 8.30 -0.27 3.84
N GLY A 239 8.93 -1.23 4.52
CA GLY A 239 9.20 -1.16 5.96
C GLY A 239 9.99 0.07 6.38
N VAL A 240 10.88 0.59 5.54
CA VAL A 240 11.61 1.84 5.81
C VAL A 240 10.67 3.05 5.92
N ILE A 241 9.70 3.14 5.00
CA ILE A 241 8.70 4.22 5.03
C ILE A 241 7.76 4.06 6.24
N ARG A 242 7.36 2.82 6.57
CA ARG A 242 6.51 2.54 7.74
C ARG A 242 7.20 2.92 9.06
N ALA A 243 8.49 2.64 9.17
CA ALA A 243 9.32 2.99 10.33
C ALA A 243 9.71 4.48 10.38
N ASN A 244 9.34 5.29 9.39
CA ASN A 244 9.81 6.68 9.24
C ASN A 244 11.35 6.79 9.28
N ALA A 245 12.05 5.85 8.65
CA ALA A 245 13.51 5.70 8.68
C ALA A 245 14.23 6.24 7.43
N SER A 246 13.53 7.01 6.57
CA SER A 246 14.12 7.49 5.31
C SER A 246 15.32 8.44 5.49
N ALA A 247 15.36 9.21 6.59
CA ALA A 247 16.49 10.09 6.88
C ALA A 247 17.73 9.28 7.29
N GLU A 248 17.56 8.31 8.17
CA GLU A 248 18.60 7.38 8.60
C GLU A 248 19.09 6.52 7.42
N LEU A 249 18.18 6.07 6.57
CA LEU A 249 18.51 5.32 5.35
C LEU A 249 19.42 6.14 4.41
N ARG A 250 19.11 7.41 4.15
CA ARG A 250 19.96 8.27 3.30
C ARG A 250 21.38 8.39 3.85
N ARG A 251 21.52 8.53 5.17
CA ARG A 251 22.85 8.52 5.82
C ARG A 251 23.58 7.19 5.61
N LEU A 252 22.86 6.06 5.68
CA LEU A 252 23.45 4.74 5.43
C LEU A 252 23.88 4.59 3.96
N VAL A 253 23.08 5.07 3.03
CA VAL A 253 23.41 5.09 1.59
C VAL A 253 24.69 5.87 1.36
N ASP A 254 24.79 7.10 1.86
CA ASP A 254 25.98 7.94 1.73
C ASP A 254 27.23 7.33 2.39
N LEU A 255 27.06 6.77 3.58
CA LEU A 255 28.17 6.21 4.36
C LEU A 255 28.72 4.93 3.70
N SER A 256 27.83 4.05 3.23
CA SER A 256 28.23 2.75 2.65
C SER A 256 28.82 2.88 1.24
N GLY A 257 28.41 3.90 0.48
CA GLY A 257 28.74 4.03 -0.95
C GLY A 257 28.10 2.97 -1.84
N ALA A 258 27.22 2.11 -1.29
CA ALA A 258 26.55 1.04 -2.02
C ALA A 258 25.42 1.54 -2.91
N PRO A 259 25.17 0.93 -4.07
CA PRO A 259 23.94 1.17 -4.81
C PRO A 259 22.70 0.77 -4.01
N VAL A 260 21.62 1.50 -4.22
CA VAL A 260 20.32 1.23 -3.57
C VAL A 260 19.25 0.97 -4.62
N VAL A 261 18.41 -0.02 -4.35
CA VAL A 261 17.19 -0.31 -5.11
C VAL A 261 15.98 -0.17 -4.21
N THR A 262 14.94 0.50 -4.68
CA THR A 262 13.70 0.72 -3.93
C THR A 262 12.57 -0.10 -4.53
N THR A 263 11.99 -1.01 -3.74
CA THR A 263 10.83 -1.79 -4.20
C THR A 263 9.66 -0.89 -4.60
N LEU A 264 8.67 -1.45 -5.29
CA LEU A 264 7.44 -0.74 -5.63
C LEU A 264 6.83 0.00 -4.41
N MET A 265 6.88 -0.62 -3.21
CA MET A 265 6.35 -0.03 -1.97
C MET A 265 7.30 0.96 -1.29
N ALA A 266 8.52 1.10 -1.78
CA ALA A 266 9.57 1.93 -1.16
C ALA A 266 9.97 3.14 -2.00
N ARG A 267 9.28 3.42 -3.11
CA ARG A 267 9.57 4.57 -3.96
C ARG A 267 9.51 5.87 -3.14
N GLY A 268 10.51 6.72 -3.27
CA GLY A 268 10.66 7.95 -2.48
C GLY A 268 11.33 7.77 -1.10
N ALA A 269 11.63 6.54 -0.66
CA ALA A 269 12.44 6.33 0.56
C ALA A 269 13.87 6.90 0.41
N VAL A 270 14.43 6.76 -0.78
CA VAL A 270 15.61 7.47 -1.27
C VAL A 270 15.18 8.26 -2.50
N PRO A 271 15.55 9.55 -2.62
CA PRO A 271 15.21 10.34 -3.81
C PRO A 271 15.67 9.67 -5.11
N ASP A 272 14.84 9.70 -6.16
CA ASP A 272 15.23 9.16 -7.47
C ASP A 272 16.38 9.93 -8.13
N THR A 273 16.57 11.18 -7.74
CA THR A 273 17.74 12.00 -8.14
C THR A 273 19.02 11.65 -7.41
N HIS A 274 18.95 10.81 -6.37
CA HIS A 274 20.16 10.39 -5.66
C HIS A 274 21.04 9.50 -6.57
N PRO A 275 22.34 9.78 -6.74
CA PRO A 275 23.21 9.08 -7.69
C PRO A 275 23.32 7.56 -7.43
N GLN A 276 23.16 7.14 -6.18
CA GLN A 276 23.24 5.73 -5.80
C GLN A 276 21.89 5.00 -5.99
N ASN A 277 20.78 5.70 -6.28
CA ASN A 277 19.48 5.07 -6.51
C ASN A 277 19.39 4.49 -7.94
N LEU A 278 19.23 3.17 -8.05
CA LEU A 278 19.10 2.48 -9.32
C LEU A 278 17.65 2.37 -9.80
N GLY A 279 16.69 2.83 -8.99
CA GLY A 279 15.27 2.72 -9.26
C GLY A 279 14.65 1.45 -8.71
N MET A 280 13.55 1.02 -9.33
CA MET A 280 12.76 -0.13 -8.90
C MET A 280 13.34 -1.43 -9.46
N PRO A 281 13.52 -2.49 -8.63
CA PRO A 281 13.82 -3.83 -9.10
C PRO A 281 12.54 -4.62 -9.42
N GLY A 282 12.70 -5.82 -9.95
CA GLY A 282 11.63 -6.80 -10.11
C GLY A 282 11.08 -6.87 -11.53
N MET A 283 9.87 -7.45 -11.67
CA MET A 283 9.25 -7.80 -12.95
C MET A 283 9.34 -6.69 -14.01
N HIS A 284 9.09 -5.46 -13.62
CA HIS A 284 9.17 -4.27 -14.46
C HIS A 284 10.19 -3.26 -13.94
N GLY A 285 11.21 -3.77 -13.25
CA GLY A 285 12.32 -2.98 -12.75
C GLY A 285 13.22 -2.45 -13.87
N THR A 286 14.05 -1.47 -13.51
CA THR A 286 15.12 -1.03 -14.41
C THR A 286 16.17 -2.12 -14.55
N VAL A 287 16.79 -2.21 -15.73
CA VAL A 287 17.86 -3.19 -15.97
C VAL A 287 18.99 -3.08 -14.94
N PRO A 288 19.51 -1.87 -14.62
CA PRO A 288 20.55 -1.75 -13.59
C PRO A 288 20.12 -2.22 -12.20
N ALA A 289 18.85 -1.97 -11.80
CA ALA A 289 18.37 -2.40 -10.49
C ALA A 289 18.23 -3.92 -10.39
N VAL A 290 17.72 -4.57 -11.44
CA VAL A 290 17.58 -6.03 -11.50
C VAL A 290 18.96 -6.69 -11.56
N ALA A 291 19.86 -6.20 -12.41
CA ALA A 291 21.22 -6.72 -12.55
C ALA A 291 22.04 -6.56 -11.26
N ALA A 292 21.94 -5.39 -10.61
CA ALA A 292 22.66 -5.14 -9.37
C ALA A 292 22.26 -6.14 -8.27
N LEU A 293 20.97 -6.42 -8.09
CA LEU A 293 20.52 -7.45 -7.15
C LEU A 293 21.02 -8.85 -7.55
N GLN A 294 20.93 -9.19 -8.85
CA GLN A 294 21.24 -10.53 -9.35
C GLN A 294 22.74 -10.84 -9.25
N LYS A 295 23.61 -9.85 -9.45
CA LYS A 295 25.07 -10.01 -9.47
C LYS A 295 25.77 -9.57 -8.17
N ALA A 296 25.01 -9.21 -7.14
CA ALA A 296 25.55 -8.80 -5.84
C ALA A 296 26.33 -9.94 -5.17
N ASP A 297 27.32 -9.58 -4.36
CA ASP A 297 27.96 -10.47 -3.38
C ASP A 297 27.40 -10.27 -1.96
N LEU A 298 26.70 -9.15 -1.74
CA LEU A 298 25.97 -8.86 -0.50
C LEU A 298 24.66 -8.13 -0.82
N VAL A 299 23.56 -8.68 -0.36
CA VAL A 299 22.24 -8.01 -0.35
C VAL A 299 21.88 -7.65 1.08
N VAL A 300 21.73 -6.36 1.36
CA VAL A 300 21.24 -5.85 2.64
C VAL A 300 19.77 -5.49 2.46
N SER A 301 18.89 -6.39 2.87
CA SER A 301 17.44 -6.20 2.80
C SER A 301 16.96 -5.41 4.01
N LEU A 302 16.31 -4.27 3.76
CA LEU A 302 15.80 -3.35 4.76
C LEU A 302 14.27 -3.22 4.62
N GLY A 303 13.53 -4.04 5.36
CA GLY A 303 12.06 -4.05 5.36
C GLY A 303 11.42 -4.48 4.04
N ALA A 304 12.07 -5.43 3.35
CA ALA A 304 11.58 -6.05 2.14
C ALA A 304 11.44 -7.56 2.36
N ARG A 305 10.36 -8.16 1.83
CA ARG A 305 9.97 -9.56 2.11
C ARG A 305 10.43 -10.57 1.06
N PHE A 306 11.29 -10.21 0.12
CA PHE A 306 11.70 -11.04 -1.00
C PHE A 306 10.49 -11.59 -1.78
N ASP A 307 9.68 -10.66 -2.26
CA ASP A 307 8.47 -10.89 -3.05
C ASP A 307 8.79 -11.56 -4.39
N ASP A 308 7.92 -12.45 -4.87
CA ASP A 308 8.10 -13.17 -6.13
C ASP A 308 8.19 -12.24 -7.36
N ARG A 309 7.59 -11.05 -7.28
CA ARG A 309 7.69 -10.02 -8.33
C ARG A 309 9.07 -9.40 -8.42
N VAL A 310 9.88 -9.48 -7.35
CA VAL A 310 11.27 -9.00 -7.33
C VAL A 310 12.26 -10.13 -7.54
N THR A 311 12.03 -11.26 -6.92
CA THR A 311 12.99 -12.38 -6.98
C THR A 311 12.96 -13.15 -8.30
N GLY A 312 11.82 -13.12 -9.01
CA GLY A 312 11.60 -14.08 -10.08
C GLY A 312 11.75 -15.51 -9.55
N ALA A 313 12.45 -16.37 -10.28
CA ALA A 313 12.76 -17.73 -9.84
C ALA A 313 13.71 -17.71 -8.63
N LEU A 314 13.21 -18.04 -7.43
CA LEU A 314 13.98 -18.03 -6.19
C LEU A 314 15.27 -18.82 -6.23
N SER A 315 15.28 -19.97 -6.93
CA SER A 315 16.44 -20.85 -7.05
C SER A 315 17.63 -20.20 -7.75
N SER A 316 17.41 -19.17 -8.54
CA SER A 316 18.44 -18.42 -9.27
C SER A 316 18.61 -16.98 -8.80
N PHE A 317 17.84 -16.52 -7.79
CA PHE A 317 17.90 -15.15 -7.31
C PHE A 317 19.19 -14.89 -6.50
N ALA A 318 20.00 -13.94 -6.96
CA ALA A 318 21.22 -13.49 -6.30
C ALA A 318 22.07 -14.67 -5.78
N PRO A 319 22.48 -15.64 -6.64
CA PRO A 319 23.01 -16.93 -6.19
C PRO A 319 24.34 -16.83 -5.44
N HIS A 320 25.08 -15.74 -5.61
CA HIS A 320 26.39 -15.51 -5.01
C HIS A 320 26.35 -14.55 -3.81
N ALA A 321 25.18 -14.01 -3.48
CA ALA A 321 25.06 -13.03 -2.42
C ALA A 321 24.91 -13.67 -1.04
N GLN A 322 25.67 -13.16 -0.07
CA GLN A 322 25.28 -13.22 1.33
C GLN A 322 24.10 -12.27 1.57
N VAL A 323 23.23 -12.61 2.52
CA VAL A 323 22.00 -11.85 2.79
C VAL A 323 21.96 -11.39 4.24
N VAL A 324 21.92 -10.08 4.43
CA VAL A 324 21.48 -9.45 5.67
C VAL A 324 20.00 -9.11 5.50
N HIS A 325 19.14 -9.58 6.39
CA HIS A 325 17.70 -9.31 6.33
C HIS A 325 17.22 -8.68 7.63
N ALA A 326 16.85 -7.41 7.56
CA ALA A 326 16.27 -6.66 8.67
C ALA A 326 14.78 -6.43 8.45
N ASP A 327 13.96 -6.90 9.38
CA ASP A 327 12.51 -6.75 9.38
C ASP A 327 11.96 -6.69 10.81
N ILE A 328 10.85 -5.96 10.99
CA ILE A 328 10.12 -5.90 12.27
C ILE A 328 9.35 -7.21 12.54
N ASP A 329 8.98 -7.92 11.47
CA ASP A 329 8.25 -9.18 11.53
C ASP A 329 9.22 -10.37 11.46
N PRO A 330 9.43 -11.10 12.57
CA PRO A 330 10.32 -12.24 12.57
C PRO A 330 9.88 -13.36 11.62
N ALA A 331 8.59 -13.42 11.25
CA ALA A 331 8.06 -14.42 10.33
C ALA A 331 8.47 -14.17 8.86
N GLU A 332 8.88 -12.96 8.50
CA GLU A 332 9.38 -12.67 7.16
C GLU A 332 10.85 -13.06 6.98
N ILE A 333 11.63 -13.10 8.07
CA ILE A 333 13.06 -13.40 7.99
C ILE A 333 13.30 -14.87 7.63
N GLY A 334 14.01 -15.09 6.53
CA GLY A 334 14.29 -16.44 6.05
C GLY A 334 13.12 -17.19 5.42
N LYS A 335 11.96 -16.54 5.25
CA LYS A 335 10.75 -17.16 4.69
C LYS A 335 10.91 -17.58 3.23
N ASN A 336 11.43 -16.68 2.40
CA ASN A 336 11.58 -16.92 0.95
C ASN A 336 13.03 -17.13 0.53
N ARG A 337 13.98 -16.51 1.20
CA ARG A 337 15.42 -16.56 0.89
C ARG A 337 16.21 -16.84 2.16
N ASP A 338 17.15 -17.77 2.10
CA ASP A 338 18.07 -18.04 3.21
C ASP A 338 18.84 -16.78 3.60
N VAL A 339 19.07 -16.60 4.91
CA VAL A 339 19.62 -15.38 5.49
C VAL A 339 20.87 -15.70 6.29
N ASP A 340 21.97 -15.01 6.00
CA ASP A 340 23.23 -15.13 6.75
C ASP A 340 23.19 -14.33 8.06
N VAL A 341 22.60 -13.12 8.03
CA VAL A 341 22.49 -12.24 9.19
C VAL A 341 21.03 -11.81 9.37
N PRO A 342 20.25 -12.50 10.21
CA PRO A 342 18.88 -12.11 10.55
C PRO A 342 18.87 -10.98 11.57
N ILE A 343 18.11 -9.90 11.32
CA ILE A 343 17.94 -8.77 12.22
C ILE A 343 16.47 -8.51 12.44
N VAL A 344 15.94 -8.89 13.61
CA VAL A 344 14.58 -8.52 14.01
C VAL A 344 14.63 -7.18 14.73
N GLY A 345 13.87 -6.19 14.24
CA GLY A 345 13.81 -4.87 14.86
C GLY A 345 13.12 -3.83 13.98
N ASP A 346 12.75 -2.71 14.59
CA ASP A 346 12.29 -1.52 13.89
C ASP A 346 13.42 -0.95 13.03
N LEU A 347 13.15 -0.63 11.77
CA LEU A 347 14.22 -0.21 10.84
C LEU A 347 14.87 1.11 11.22
N LYS A 348 14.18 2.00 11.91
CA LYS A 348 14.80 3.21 12.40
C LYS A 348 15.86 2.90 13.47
N GLU A 349 15.52 2.01 14.40
CA GLU A 349 16.47 1.51 15.42
C GLU A 349 17.62 0.72 14.78
N VAL A 350 17.29 -0.18 13.84
CA VAL A 350 18.28 -0.99 13.13
C VAL A 350 19.29 -0.12 12.40
N ILE A 351 18.85 0.85 11.60
CA ILE A 351 19.76 1.71 10.85
C ILE A 351 20.52 2.66 11.77
N THR A 352 19.86 3.17 12.82
CA THR A 352 20.51 4.04 13.82
C THR A 352 21.68 3.32 14.51
N ASP A 353 21.51 2.05 14.85
CA ASP A 353 22.56 1.24 15.49
C ASP A 353 23.64 0.77 14.48
N LEU A 354 23.26 0.56 13.21
CA LEU A 354 24.17 0.11 12.15
C LEU A 354 25.17 1.21 11.74
N LEU A 355 24.76 2.47 11.70
CA LEU A 355 25.60 3.59 11.28
C LEU A 355 26.92 3.70 12.05
N PRO A 356 26.96 3.78 13.40
CA PRO A 356 28.21 3.90 14.14
C PRO A 356 29.07 2.62 14.08
N GLU A 357 28.47 1.45 13.91
CA GLU A 357 29.25 0.22 13.74
C GLU A 357 29.92 0.17 12.37
N LEU A 358 29.26 0.66 11.32
CA LEU A 358 29.86 0.77 9.99
C LEU A 358 30.98 1.83 9.95
N GLU A 359 30.81 2.97 10.64
CA GLU A 359 31.86 3.98 10.80
C GLU A 359 33.12 3.38 11.46
N ARG A 360 32.97 2.58 12.54
CA ARG A 360 34.09 1.89 13.20
C ARG A 360 34.79 0.88 12.27
N GLU A 361 34.04 0.12 11.47
CA GLU A 361 34.63 -0.80 10.51
C GLU A 361 35.43 -0.03 9.44
N HIS A 362 34.94 1.12 8.95
CA HIS A 362 35.63 1.97 8.00
C HIS A 362 36.89 2.60 8.61
N GLU A 363 36.85 3.02 9.86
CA GLU A 363 38.05 3.54 10.58
C GLU A 363 39.13 2.46 10.74
N ALA A 364 38.72 1.23 11.02
CA ALA A 364 39.64 0.12 11.26
C ALA A 364 40.26 -0.48 9.97
N LYS A 365 39.50 -0.52 8.86
CA LYS A 365 39.87 -1.26 7.64
C LYS A 365 39.91 -0.41 6.36
N GLY A 366 39.47 0.85 6.42
CA GLY A 366 39.16 1.65 5.24
C GLY A 366 37.77 1.37 4.68
N LYS A 367 37.31 2.24 3.78
CA LYS A 367 36.05 2.02 3.03
C LYS A 367 36.25 0.90 2.02
N PRO A 368 35.17 0.11 1.74
CA PRO A 368 35.25 -0.93 0.73
C PRO A 368 35.52 -0.33 -0.67
N ASP A 369 36.33 -1.03 -1.46
CA ASP A 369 36.55 -0.66 -2.87
C ASP A 369 35.41 -1.19 -3.72
N VAL A 370 34.50 -0.31 -4.08
CA VAL A 370 33.32 -0.59 -4.93
C VAL A 370 33.41 0.10 -6.30
N GLU A 371 34.59 0.63 -6.68
CA GLU A 371 34.76 1.37 -7.94
C GLU A 371 34.48 0.51 -9.17
N ALA A 372 34.98 -0.74 -9.18
CA ALA A 372 34.73 -1.65 -10.28
C ALA A 372 33.24 -2.02 -10.39
N TRP A 373 32.56 -2.12 -9.24
CA TRP A 373 31.12 -2.38 -9.19
C TRP A 373 30.32 -1.21 -9.80
N TRP A 374 30.67 0.02 -9.44
CA TRP A 374 30.03 1.21 -10.01
C TRP A 374 30.27 1.36 -11.51
N ARG A 375 31.48 1.07 -12.00
CA ARG A 375 31.75 1.07 -13.45
C ARG A 375 30.83 0.11 -14.20
N GLN A 376 30.61 -1.08 -13.66
CA GLN A 376 29.70 -2.06 -14.27
C GLN A 376 28.25 -1.58 -14.24
N ILE A 377 27.80 -0.99 -13.12
CA ILE A 377 26.45 -0.43 -13.00
C ILE A 377 26.23 0.73 -13.97
N ASP A 378 27.20 1.60 -14.11
CA ASP A 378 27.11 2.76 -15.01
C ASP A 378 27.09 2.31 -16.48
N ASP A 379 27.84 1.27 -16.84
CA ASP A 379 27.73 0.64 -18.17
C ASP A 379 26.31 0.11 -18.45
N TRP A 380 25.68 -0.54 -17.49
CA TRP A 380 24.28 -0.96 -17.64
C TRP A 380 23.29 0.21 -17.75
N ARG A 381 23.53 1.31 -17.00
CA ARG A 381 22.71 2.52 -17.10
C ARG A 381 22.78 3.18 -18.47
N GLU A 382 23.99 3.23 -19.05
CA GLU A 382 24.21 3.81 -20.37
C GLU A 382 23.69 2.92 -21.50
N THR A 383 23.86 1.61 -21.37
CA THR A 383 23.47 0.65 -22.40
C THR A 383 21.98 0.38 -22.43
N TYR A 384 21.33 0.35 -21.25
CA TYR A 384 19.90 0.01 -21.11
C TYR A 384 19.10 1.09 -20.35
N PRO A 385 19.08 2.34 -20.85
CA PRO A 385 18.29 3.39 -20.24
C PRO A 385 16.80 3.08 -20.31
N LEU A 386 16.06 3.46 -19.26
CA LEU A 386 14.61 3.36 -19.29
C LEU A 386 14.05 4.28 -20.41
N GLY A 387 13.23 3.73 -21.26
CA GLY A 387 12.66 4.45 -22.39
C GLY A 387 11.44 3.76 -22.99
N TYR A 388 10.91 4.32 -24.04
CA TYR A 388 9.77 3.76 -24.79
C TYR A 388 9.84 4.18 -26.26
N THR A 389 9.07 3.49 -27.08
CA THR A 389 8.91 3.83 -28.51
C THR A 389 7.55 4.54 -28.69
N GLU A 390 7.55 5.63 -29.43
CA GLU A 390 6.30 6.30 -29.81
C GLU A 390 5.40 5.36 -30.60
N PRO A 391 4.09 5.31 -30.28
CA PRO A 391 3.15 4.51 -31.05
C PRO A 391 3.00 5.03 -32.48
N ASP A 392 2.74 4.12 -33.42
CA ASP A 392 2.47 4.40 -34.82
C ASP A 392 0.98 4.36 -35.17
N ASP A 393 0.11 4.13 -34.21
CA ASP A 393 -1.34 4.01 -34.33
C ASP A 393 -2.10 5.35 -34.20
N GLY A 394 -1.36 6.45 -34.03
CA GLY A 394 -1.93 7.79 -33.86
C GLY A 394 -2.46 8.13 -32.48
N HIS A 395 -2.32 7.21 -31.51
CA HIS A 395 -2.69 7.44 -30.10
C HIS A 395 -1.48 7.92 -29.28
N LEU A 396 -1.76 8.41 -28.08
CA LEU A 396 -0.71 8.86 -27.14
C LEU A 396 0.13 7.70 -26.64
N ALA A 397 1.42 7.93 -26.43
CA ALA A 397 2.25 7.04 -25.62
C ALA A 397 1.86 7.21 -24.13
N PRO A 398 1.43 6.17 -23.43
CA PRO A 398 1.08 6.27 -22.01
C PRO A 398 2.28 6.68 -21.15
N GLN A 399 3.48 6.27 -21.53
CA GLN A 399 4.74 6.66 -20.88
C GLN A 399 4.99 8.17 -20.98
N HIS A 400 4.72 8.76 -22.14
CA HIS A 400 4.81 10.22 -22.33
C HIS A 400 3.86 10.96 -21.39
N VAL A 401 2.58 10.56 -21.39
CA VAL A 401 1.56 11.17 -20.52
C VAL A 401 1.98 11.14 -19.06
N ILE A 402 2.43 9.99 -18.58
CA ILE A 402 2.83 9.78 -17.17
C ILE A 402 4.12 10.55 -16.84
N SER A 403 5.09 10.56 -17.73
CA SER A 403 6.32 11.35 -17.55
C SER A 403 6.00 12.84 -17.44
N ARG A 404 5.18 13.38 -18.36
CA ARG A 404 4.75 14.78 -18.32
C ARG A 404 3.94 15.11 -17.06
N LEU A 405 3.09 14.15 -16.62
CA LEU A 405 2.35 14.30 -15.36
C LEU A 405 3.30 14.52 -14.19
N GLY A 406 4.31 13.67 -14.04
CA GLY A 406 5.31 13.78 -12.96
C GLY A 406 6.13 15.07 -13.04
N GLU A 407 6.57 15.46 -14.26
CA GLU A 407 7.36 16.66 -14.46
C GLU A 407 6.59 17.97 -14.17
N ILE A 408 5.32 18.04 -14.57
CA ILE A 408 4.50 19.26 -14.38
C ILE A 408 3.98 19.37 -12.97
N SER A 409 3.53 18.24 -12.38
CA SER A 409 2.95 18.24 -11.04
C SER A 409 4.00 18.28 -9.92
N GLY A 410 5.20 17.81 -10.22
CA GLY A 410 6.36 17.92 -9.34
C GLY A 410 6.40 16.91 -8.19
N PRO A 411 7.51 16.93 -7.43
CA PRO A 411 7.84 15.91 -6.44
C PRO A 411 7.02 15.99 -5.15
N GLU A 412 6.37 17.13 -4.87
CA GLU A 412 5.54 17.33 -3.68
C GLU A 412 4.12 16.75 -3.84
N SER A 413 3.74 16.42 -5.08
CA SER A 413 2.45 15.81 -5.36
C SER A 413 2.39 14.37 -4.88
N ILE A 414 1.20 13.94 -4.47
CA ILE A 414 0.93 12.54 -4.11
C ILE A 414 0.33 11.85 -5.33
N TYR A 415 0.95 10.76 -5.74
CA TYR A 415 0.51 9.94 -6.87
C TYR A 415 -0.03 8.61 -6.34
N VAL A 416 -1.29 8.33 -6.65
CA VAL A 416 -2.00 7.13 -6.22
C VAL A 416 -2.37 6.32 -7.44
N ALA A 417 -1.78 5.15 -7.62
CA ALA A 417 -2.05 4.34 -8.80
C ALA A 417 -3.05 3.20 -8.53
N GLY A 418 -3.92 2.96 -9.50
CA GLY A 418 -4.62 1.70 -9.64
C GLY A 418 -3.69 0.59 -10.09
N VAL A 419 -4.22 -0.58 -10.42
CA VAL A 419 -3.42 -1.76 -10.76
C VAL A 419 -3.51 -2.10 -12.23
N GLY A 420 -2.34 -2.20 -12.87
CA GLY A 420 -2.19 -2.51 -14.28
C GLY A 420 -0.94 -1.89 -14.90
N GLN A 421 -0.93 -1.73 -16.24
CA GLN A 421 0.19 -1.13 -16.94
C GLN A 421 0.47 0.31 -16.46
N HIS A 422 -0.57 1.10 -16.23
CA HIS A 422 -0.48 2.47 -15.72
C HIS A 422 0.25 2.57 -14.38
N GLN A 423 0.08 1.58 -13.49
CA GLN A 423 0.81 1.47 -12.22
C GLN A 423 2.31 1.31 -12.46
N MET A 424 2.68 0.40 -13.36
CA MET A 424 4.08 0.14 -13.67
C MET A 424 4.74 1.34 -14.35
N TRP A 425 4.08 1.95 -15.34
CA TRP A 425 4.59 3.16 -15.97
C TRP A 425 4.72 4.33 -14.98
N ALA A 426 3.77 4.50 -14.05
CA ALA A 426 3.88 5.51 -13.01
C ALA A 426 5.07 5.25 -12.08
N ALA A 427 5.30 3.98 -11.71
CA ALA A 427 6.47 3.60 -10.91
C ALA A 427 7.80 3.79 -11.64
N GLN A 428 7.82 3.69 -12.99
CA GLN A 428 9.00 3.82 -13.82
C GLN A 428 9.31 5.27 -14.22
N PHE A 429 8.30 6.05 -14.64
CA PHE A 429 8.49 7.33 -15.35
C PHE A 429 8.21 8.57 -14.48
N ILE A 430 7.64 8.43 -13.28
CA ILE A 430 7.56 9.52 -12.30
C ILE A 430 8.76 9.43 -11.36
N ARG A 431 9.36 10.59 -11.05
CA ARG A 431 10.43 10.72 -10.07
C ARG A 431 9.86 10.96 -8.68
N TYR A 432 10.22 10.10 -7.74
CA TYR A 432 9.79 10.18 -6.34
C TYR A 432 10.94 10.67 -5.47
N GLU A 433 10.82 11.88 -4.94
CA GLU A 433 11.86 12.51 -4.12
C GLU A 433 11.57 12.40 -2.61
N HIS A 434 10.30 12.14 -2.26
CA HIS A 434 9.85 12.14 -0.88
C HIS A 434 9.10 10.85 -0.53
N PRO A 435 9.26 10.33 0.71
CA PRO A 435 8.44 9.22 1.18
C PRO A 435 6.96 9.62 1.27
N ARG A 436 6.05 8.66 1.13
CA ARG A 436 4.58 8.83 1.20
C ARG A 436 3.98 9.71 0.08
N THR A 437 4.69 9.88 -1.02
CA THR A 437 4.17 10.54 -2.23
C THR A 437 3.76 9.54 -3.32
N TRP A 438 4.04 8.26 -3.13
CA TRP A 438 3.62 7.16 -4.00
C TRP A 438 2.78 6.16 -3.21
N LEU A 439 1.53 5.99 -3.63
CA LEU A 439 0.56 5.09 -3.01
C LEU A 439 0.04 4.11 -4.07
N ASN A 440 0.00 2.84 -3.72
CA ASN A 440 -0.53 1.81 -4.61
C ASN A 440 -0.87 0.54 -3.83
N SER A 441 -1.61 -0.37 -4.45
CA SER A 441 -1.84 -1.73 -3.98
C SER A 441 -0.75 -2.64 -4.55
N GLY A 442 0.33 -2.82 -3.80
CA GLY A 442 1.52 -3.55 -4.29
C GLY A 442 1.47 -5.04 -4.02
N GLY A 443 0.91 -5.45 -2.89
CA GLY A 443 0.87 -6.86 -2.46
C GLY A 443 -0.33 -7.63 -2.99
N LEU A 444 -1.54 -7.10 -2.81
CA LEU A 444 -2.76 -7.75 -3.29
C LEU A 444 -3.04 -7.46 -4.76
N GLY A 445 -2.67 -6.27 -5.23
CA GLY A 445 -2.90 -5.88 -6.63
C GLY A 445 -4.36 -5.55 -6.92
N THR A 446 -4.98 -4.74 -6.08
CA THR A 446 -6.42 -4.45 -6.14
C THR A 446 -6.75 -3.42 -7.20
N MET A 447 -7.40 -3.83 -8.29
CA MET A 447 -8.02 -2.90 -9.23
C MET A 447 -9.13 -2.12 -8.52
N GLY A 448 -9.24 -0.81 -8.82
CA GLY A 448 -10.20 0.09 -8.14
C GLY A 448 -9.65 0.76 -6.88
N PHE A 449 -8.38 0.57 -6.55
CA PHE A 449 -7.72 1.17 -5.38
C PHE A 449 -7.59 2.70 -5.49
N SER A 450 -7.25 3.23 -6.68
CA SER A 450 -6.73 4.60 -6.85
C SER A 450 -7.70 5.71 -6.43
N ILE A 451 -8.94 5.70 -6.93
CA ILE A 451 -9.90 6.80 -6.69
C ILE A 451 -10.20 6.96 -5.19
N PRO A 452 -10.66 5.92 -4.47
CA PRO A 452 -10.93 6.06 -3.05
C PRO A 452 -9.66 6.30 -2.23
N ALA A 453 -8.54 5.70 -2.58
CA ALA A 453 -7.28 5.95 -1.87
C ALA A 453 -6.77 7.38 -2.08
N ALA A 454 -6.92 7.95 -3.28
CA ALA A 454 -6.65 9.36 -3.55
C ALA A 454 -7.57 10.29 -2.75
N MET A 455 -8.85 9.95 -2.64
CA MET A 455 -9.79 10.65 -1.76
C MET A 455 -9.28 10.67 -0.31
N GLY A 456 -8.91 9.52 0.23
CA GLY A 456 -8.37 9.41 1.59
C GLY A 456 -7.05 10.16 1.77
N ALA A 457 -6.15 10.08 0.81
CA ALA A 457 -4.88 10.82 0.82
C ALA A 457 -5.10 12.34 0.83
N LYS A 458 -6.03 12.84 0.01
CA LYS A 458 -6.38 14.28 -0.04
C LYS A 458 -7.02 14.77 1.26
N VAL A 459 -7.85 13.95 1.90
CA VAL A 459 -8.42 14.24 3.21
C VAL A 459 -7.33 14.32 4.28
N GLY A 460 -6.36 13.40 4.26
CA GLY A 460 -5.24 13.38 5.20
C GLY A 460 -4.16 14.44 4.94
N ARG A 461 -4.04 14.87 3.69
CA ARG A 461 -3.06 15.88 3.23
C ARG A 461 -3.76 16.95 2.39
N PRO A 462 -4.57 17.80 3.01
CA PRO A 462 -5.44 18.75 2.30
C PRO A 462 -4.67 19.76 1.43
N ASP A 463 -3.44 20.10 1.81
CA ASP A 463 -2.60 21.04 1.06
C ASP A 463 -1.87 20.42 -0.13
N ALA A 464 -1.80 19.08 -0.21
CA ALA A 464 -1.11 18.40 -1.29
C ALA A 464 -1.97 18.30 -2.56
N THR A 465 -1.34 18.42 -3.71
CA THR A 465 -1.95 17.98 -4.98
C THR A 465 -1.96 16.44 -4.99
N VAL A 466 -3.13 15.84 -5.20
CA VAL A 466 -3.28 14.38 -5.22
C VAL A 466 -3.80 13.92 -6.57
N TRP A 467 -3.01 13.08 -7.24
CA TRP A 467 -3.35 12.45 -8.50
C TRP A 467 -3.73 10.99 -8.29
N ALA A 468 -4.87 10.58 -8.82
CA ALA A 468 -5.19 9.19 -9.08
C ALA A 468 -4.77 8.85 -10.51
N ILE A 469 -3.85 7.91 -10.70
CA ILE A 469 -3.42 7.42 -12.00
C ILE A 469 -4.11 6.08 -12.22
N ASP A 470 -5.05 6.02 -13.16
CA ASP A 470 -5.91 4.85 -13.31
C ASP A 470 -6.01 4.40 -14.78
N GLY A 471 -6.25 3.10 -14.97
CA GLY A 471 -6.67 2.57 -16.27
C GLY A 471 -8.20 2.55 -16.36
N ASP A 472 -8.73 2.58 -17.58
CA ASP A 472 -10.18 2.58 -17.80
C ASP A 472 -10.90 1.37 -17.20
N GLY A 473 -10.28 0.19 -17.18
CA GLY A 473 -10.83 -0.98 -16.51
C GLY A 473 -10.83 -0.87 -14.98
N CYS A 474 -9.76 -0.36 -14.42
CA CYS A 474 -9.59 -0.15 -12.98
C CYS A 474 -10.53 0.95 -12.46
N PHE A 475 -10.57 2.08 -13.15
CA PHE A 475 -11.43 3.24 -12.88
C PHE A 475 -12.93 2.86 -12.77
N GLN A 476 -13.42 1.99 -13.65
CA GLN A 476 -14.82 1.57 -13.66
C GLN A 476 -15.25 0.78 -12.42
N MET A 477 -14.32 0.31 -11.58
CA MET A 477 -14.65 -0.44 -10.37
C MET A 477 -15.06 0.45 -9.19
N THR A 478 -14.55 1.69 -9.12
CA THR A 478 -14.76 2.58 -7.96
C THR A 478 -15.02 4.05 -8.32
N ASN A 479 -15.29 4.36 -9.58
CA ASN A 479 -15.53 5.74 -10.05
C ASN A 479 -16.69 6.44 -9.34
N GLN A 480 -17.64 5.71 -8.75
CA GLN A 480 -18.74 6.28 -7.97
C GLN A 480 -18.27 7.14 -6.78
N GLU A 481 -17.05 6.92 -6.30
CA GLU A 481 -16.48 7.75 -5.23
C GLU A 481 -16.13 9.18 -5.69
N LEU A 482 -16.15 9.44 -6.99
CA LEU A 482 -16.10 10.83 -7.51
C LEU A 482 -17.29 11.66 -7.03
N ALA A 483 -18.48 11.05 -6.94
CA ALA A 483 -19.64 11.73 -6.32
C ALA A 483 -19.39 12.06 -4.84
N THR A 484 -18.72 11.17 -4.11
CA THR A 484 -18.30 11.42 -2.72
C THR A 484 -17.33 12.61 -2.66
N CYS A 485 -16.34 12.63 -3.55
CA CYS A 485 -15.36 13.71 -3.62
C CYS A 485 -16.00 15.06 -3.94
N THR A 486 -16.91 15.11 -4.91
CA THR A 486 -17.61 16.34 -5.30
C THR A 486 -18.44 16.91 -4.14
N ILE A 487 -19.24 16.07 -3.48
CA ILE A 487 -20.12 16.51 -2.38
C ILE A 487 -19.31 16.98 -1.16
N ASN A 488 -18.14 16.41 -0.93
CA ASN A 488 -17.30 16.75 0.22
C ASN A 488 -16.17 17.75 -0.10
N GLU A 489 -16.17 18.34 -1.30
CA GLU A 489 -15.15 19.30 -1.77
C GLU A 489 -13.73 18.73 -1.62
N ILE A 490 -13.53 17.51 -2.13
CA ILE A 490 -12.25 16.80 -2.12
C ILE A 490 -11.68 16.82 -3.55
N PRO A 491 -10.87 17.80 -3.93
CA PRO A 491 -10.46 18.07 -5.31
C PRO A 491 -9.28 17.17 -5.74
N ILE A 492 -9.52 15.87 -5.84
CA ILE A 492 -8.54 14.95 -6.44
C ILE A 492 -8.45 15.18 -7.95
N LYS A 493 -7.30 14.83 -8.54
CA LYS A 493 -7.06 14.84 -9.98
C LYS A 493 -6.96 13.40 -10.46
N VAL A 494 -7.63 13.07 -11.56
CA VAL A 494 -7.59 11.72 -12.14
C VAL A 494 -6.93 11.80 -13.51
N ALA A 495 -5.81 11.11 -13.65
CA ALA A 495 -5.20 10.82 -14.95
C ALA A 495 -5.66 9.44 -15.39
N LEU A 496 -6.68 9.40 -16.25
CA LEU A 496 -7.24 8.19 -16.80
C LEU A 496 -6.47 7.77 -18.04
N ILE A 497 -5.68 6.72 -17.92
CA ILE A 497 -4.87 6.14 -18.99
C ILE A 497 -5.74 5.13 -19.73
N ASN A 498 -6.48 5.65 -20.72
CA ASN A 498 -7.54 4.93 -21.40
C ASN A 498 -7.03 4.27 -22.68
N ASN A 499 -6.80 2.97 -22.62
CA ASN A 499 -6.45 2.14 -23.78
C ASN A 499 -7.61 1.22 -24.23
N SER A 500 -8.80 1.38 -23.66
CA SER A 500 -10.00 0.57 -23.93
C SER A 500 -9.78 -0.93 -23.73
N SER A 501 -8.89 -1.31 -22.79
CA SER A 501 -8.50 -2.70 -22.61
C SER A 501 -8.00 -2.96 -21.18
N LEU A 502 -8.08 -4.22 -20.73
CA LEU A 502 -7.35 -4.72 -19.57
C LEU A 502 -5.87 -4.92 -19.96
N GLY A 503 -5.14 -3.79 -20.09
CA GLY A 503 -3.88 -3.70 -20.80
C GLY A 503 -2.78 -4.66 -20.32
N MET A 504 -2.62 -4.89 -19.00
CA MET A 504 -1.61 -5.81 -18.50
C MET A 504 -1.95 -7.27 -18.88
N VAL A 505 -3.20 -7.68 -18.79
CA VAL A 505 -3.64 -9.03 -19.19
C VAL A 505 -3.52 -9.19 -20.71
N ARG A 506 -3.88 -8.16 -21.48
CA ARG A 506 -3.70 -8.13 -22.93
C ARG A 506 -2.21 -8.27 -23.31
N GLN A 507 -1.29 -7.59 -22.60
CA GLN A 507 0.15 -7.73 -22.81
C GLN A 507 0.59 -9.19 -22.63
N TRP A 508 0.13 -9.88 -21.60
CA TRP A 508 0.45 -11.29 -21.37
C TRP A 508 -0.16 -12.20 -22.46
N GLN A 509 -1.38 -11.92 -22.92
CA GLN A 509 -1.97 -12.64 -24.06
C GLN A 509 -1.16 -12.43 -25.34
N THR A 510 -0.61 -11.23 -25.53
CA THR A 510 0.29 -10.96 -26.65
C THR A 510 1.60 -11.77 -26.57
N LEU A 511 2.19 -11.86 -25.37
CA LEU A 511 3.51 -12.47 -25.19
C LEU A 511 3.46 -13.98 -25.01
N PHE A 512 2.42 -14.52 -24.36
CA PHE A 512 2.40 -15.90 -23.91
C PHE A 512 1.25 -16.75 -24.47
N TYR A 513 0.29 -16.14 -25.19
CA TYR A 513 -0.90 -16.81 -25.69
C TYR A 513 -1.19 -16.52 -27.16
N ASP A 514 -0.15 -16.32 -27.98
CA ASP A 514 -0.23 -16.14 -29.43
C ASP A 514 -1.25 -15.08 -29.87
N GLN A 515 -1.35 -13.96 -29.11
CA GLN A 515 -2.30 -12.87 -29.34
C GLN A 515 -3.79 -13.31 -29.33
N ARG A 516 -4.08 -14.37 -28.64
CA ARG A 516 -5.46 -14.82 -28.42
C ARG A 516 -6.13 -13.98 -27.33
N TYR A 517 -6.67 -12.83 -27.73
CA TYR A 517 -7.29 -11.87 -26.81
C TYR A 517 -8.67 -12.34 -26.36
N SER A 518 -8.74 -12.97 -25.20
CA SER A 518 -9.98 -13.44 -24.61
C SER A 518 -10.44 -12.50 -23.49
N ASN A 519 -11.56 -11.81 -23.71
CA ASN A 519 -12.24 -10.96 -22.73
C ASN A 519 -11.37 -9.86 -22.08
N THR A 520 -10.48 -9.28 -22.85
CA THR A 520 -9.62 -8.16 -22.40
C THR A 520 -9.97 -6.83 -23.03
N ASP A 521 -10.74 -6.81 -24.13
CA ASP A 521 -11.23 -5.58 -24.72
C ASP A 521 -12.43 -5.03 -23.94
N LEU A 522 -12.39 -3.75 -23.61
CA LEU A 522 -13.44 -3.01 -22.91
C LEU A 522 -14.32 -2.20 -23.87
N HIS A 523 -14.15 -2.36 -25.17
CA HIS A 523 -15.03 -1.83 -26.20
C HIS A 523 -15.69 -2.98 -27.00
N THR A 524 -16.85 -2.69 -27.59
CA THR A 524 -17.52 -3.69 -28.42
C THR A 524 -16.93 -3.73 -29.82
N GLY A 525 -16.45 -4.90 -30.26
CA GLY A 525 -15.96 -5.14 -31.62
C GLY A 525 -17.04 -5.25 -32.70
N HIS A 526 -18.28 -4.80 -32.46
CA HIS A 526 -19.42 -4.96 -33.36
C HIS A 526 -19.64 -3.72 -34.27
N GLY A 527 -18.60 -3.27 -34.95
CA GLY A 527 -18.72 -2.23 -36.01
C GLY A 527 -18.94 -0.78 -35.53
N THR A 528 -19.36 -0.59 -34.27
CA THR A 528 -19.39 0.72 -33.60
C THR A 528 -18.73 0.55 -32.24
N ALA A 529 -17.64 1.28 -31.99
CA ALA A 529 -17.00 1.34 -30.69
C ALA A 529 -18.04 1.87 -29.66
N ARG A 530 -18.40 1.04 -28.70
CA ARG A 530 -19.22 1.43 -27.55
C ARG A 530 -18.35 1.33 -26.32
N VAL A 531 -17.77 2.45 -25.94
CA VAL A 531 -17.03 2.62 -24.68
C VAL A 531 -17.76 3.65 -23.83
N PRO A 532 -17.66 3.59 -22.50
CA PRO A 532 -18.14 4.69 -21.67
C PRO A 532 -17.48 6.00 -22.08
N ASP A 533 -18.26 7.08 -22.17
CA ASP A 533 -17.74 8.43 -22.31
C ASP A 533 -17.36 8.96 -20.93
N PHE A 534 -16.09 8.87 -20.59
CA PHE A 534 -15.61 9.20 -19.25
C PHE A 534 -15.67 10.71 -18.95
N VAL A 535 -15.66 11.56 -19.95
CA VAL A 535 -15.85 13.01 -19.78
C VAL A 535 -17.29 13.31 -19.37
N LYS A 536 -18.28 12.70 -20.06
CA LYS A 536 -19.69 12.81 -19.65
C LYS A 536 -19.95 12.19 -18.28
N LEU A 537 -19.28 11.09 -17.97
CA LEU A 537 -19.39 10.46 -16.65
C LEU A 537 -18.84 11.38 -15.54
N ALA A 538 -17.71 12.01 -15.77
CA ALA A 538 -17.13 13.01 -14.87
C ALA A 538 -18.08 14.18 -14.63
N ASP A 539 -18.64 14.75 -15.69
CA ASP A 539 -19.64 15.82 -15.63
C ASP A 539 -20.89 15.39 -14.84
N ALA A 540 -21.39 14.16 -15.08
CA ALA A 540 -22.53 13.62 -14.33
C ALA A 540 -22.28 13.49 -12.81
N TYR A 541 -21.03 13.31 -12.40
CA TYR A 541 -20.62 13.32 -10.99
C TYR A 541 -20.29 14.72 -10.45
N GLY A 542 -20.41 15.77 -11.28
CA GLY A 542 -20.07 17.15 -10.90
C GLY A 542 -18.56 17.43 -10.90
N CYS A 543 -17.78 16.60 -11.59
CA CYS A 543 -16.35 16.81 -11.81
C CYS A 543 -16.10 17.62 -13.08
N GLU A 544 -14.91 18.19 -13.22
CA GLU A 544 -14.43 18.69 -14.53
C GLU A 544 -13.93 17.51 -15.36
N GLY A 545 -14.40 17.38 -16.60
CA GLY A 545 -13.97 16.35 -17.54
C GLY A 545 -13.17 16.95 -18.68
N ILE A 546 -11.97 16.41 -18.97
CA ILE A 546 -11.10 16.85 -20.06
C ILE A 546 -10.73 15.64 -20.90
N ARG A 547 -10.87 15.72 -22.24
CA ARG A 547 -10.39 14.69 -23.17
C ARG A 547 -9.12 15.14 -23.85
N VAL A 548 -8.15 14.24 -23.95
CA VAL A 548 -6.85 14.47 -24.58
C VAL A 548 -6.58 13.37 -25.60
N GLU A 549 -6.42 13.74 -26.86
CA GLU A 549 -6.22 12.83 -27.97
C GLU A 549 -4.90 13.09 -28.74
N SER A 550 -4.23 14.21 -28.44
CA SER A 550 -2.98 14.58 -29.10
C SER A 550 -1.89 14.98 -28.10
N MET A 551 -0.63 14.74 -28.48
CA MET A 551 0.56 15.07 -27.67
C MET A 551 0.61 16.55 -27.26
N GLY A 552 0.20 17.45 -28.17
CA GLY A 552 0.22 18.90 -27.91
C GLY A 552 -0.76 19.37 -26.85
N GLU A 553 -1.75 18.56 -26.49
CA GLU A 553 -2.77 18.90 -25.48
C GLU A 553 -2.41 18.42 -24.07
N VAL A 554 -1.47 17.48 -23.94
CA VAL A 554 -1.14 16.80 -22.66
C VAL A 554 -0.76 17.81 -21.59
N ASP A 555 0.22 18.67 -21.85
CA ASP A 555 0.71 19.64 -20.88
C ASP A 555 -0.34 20.65 -20.45
N ALA A 556 -1.14 21.13 -21.40
CA ALA A 556 -2.20 22.10 -21.13
C ALA A 556 -3.32 21.50 -20.26
N ALA A 557 -3.69 20.24 -20.51
CA ALA A 557 -4.69 19.53 -19.72
C ALA A 557 -4.23 19.30 -18.28
N ILE A 558 -2.98 18.88 -18.07
CA ILE A 558 -2.40 18.68 -16.71
C ILE A 558 -2.37 20.02 -15.95
N LYS A 559 -1.87 21.09 -16.57
CA LYS A 559 -1.84 22.43 -15.97
C LYS A 559 -3.23 22.92 -15.61
N ARG A 560 -4.21 22.74 -16.53
CA ARG A 560 -5.61 23.10 -16.29
C ARG A 560 -6.19 22.34 -15.09
N ALA A 561 -5.93 21.04 -14.97
CA ALA A 561 -6.40 20.25 -13.84
C ALA A 561 -5.81 20.74 -12.51
N MET A 562 -4.56 21.18 -12.49
CA MET A 562 -3.90 21.70 -11.28
C MET A 562 -4.46 23.05 -10.81
N GLU A 563 -5.07 23.83 -11.72
CA GLU A 563 -5.71 25.11 -11.38
C GLU A 563 -7.09 24.97 -10.72
N ILE A 564 -7.71 23.78 -10.78
CA ILE A 564 -9.06 23.53 -10.27
C ILE A 564 -8.96 22.92 -8.87
N ASP A 565 -9.35 23.68 -7.83
CA ASP A 565 -9.24 23.27 -6.43
C ASP A 565 -10.59 23.14 -5.70
N ASP A 566 -11.69 23.34 -6.39
CA ASP A 566 -13.05 23.30 -5.82
C ASP A 566 -13.77 21.95 -6.05
N ARG A 567 -13.28 21.12 -6.98
CA ARG A 567 -13.90 19.85 -7.37
C ARG A 567 -12.89 18.87 -7.98
N PRO A 568 -13.23 17.58 -8.09
CA PRO A 568 -12.39 16.62 -8.81
C PRO A 568 -12.30 16.95 -10.31
N VAL A 569 -11.16 16.56 -10.91
CA VAL A 569 -10.94 16.64 -12.36
C VAL A 569 -10.63 15.26 -12.88
N VAL A 570 -11.21 14.88 -14.02
CA VAL A 570 -10.88 13.65 -14.75
C VAL A 570 -10.36 14.02 -16.12
N ILE A 571 -9.10 13.64 -16.39
CA ILE A 571 -8.52 13.77 -17.72
C ILE A 571 -8.53 12.41 -18.38
N ASP A 572 -9.29 12.25 -19.46
CA ASP A 572 -9.37 11.04 -20.28
C ASP A 572 -8.29 11.10 -21.37
N PHE A 573 -7.13 10.47 -21.11
CA PHE A 573 -6.02 10.37 -22.06
C PHE A 573 -6.21 9.13 -22.95
N ASN A 574 -6.47 9.34 -24.22
CA ASN A 574 -6.58 8.28 -25.22
C ASN A 574 -5.19 7.77 -25.61
N VAL A 575 -4.81 6.62 -25.07
CA VAL A 575 -3.47 6.05 -25.27
C VAL A 575 -3.51 4.80 -26.15
N SER A 576 -2.35 4.46 -26.72
CA SER A 576 -2.19 3.25 -27.53
C SER A 576 -2.47 1.98 -26.69
N ARG A 577 -3.31 1.09 -27.25
CA ARG A 577 -3.60 -0.21 -26.62
C ARG A 577 -2.48 -1.22 -26.77
N ASP A 578 -1.58 -1.01 -27.74
CA ASP A 578 -0.48 -1.95 -28.03
C ASP A 578 0.81 -1.56 -27.29
N ALA A 579 0.79 -0.45 -26.53
CA ALA A 579 1.88 -0.08 -25.63
C ALA A 579 2.10 -1.16 -24.57
N MET A 580 3.37 -1.53 -24.37
CA MET A 580 3.78 -2.56 -23.41
C MET A 580 4.70 -1.98 -22.34
N VAL A 581 4.65 -2.59 -21.16
CA VAL A 581 5.57 -2.27 -20.07
C VAL A 581 6.87 -3.05 -20.27
N TRP A 582 7.95 -2.32 -20.43
CA TRP A 582 9.33 -2.82 -20.49
C TRP A 582 10.22 -2.02 -19.52
N PRO A 583 11.32 -2.58 -18.99
CA PRO A 583 11.75 -3.98 -19.09
C PRO A 583 10.78 -4.97 -18.44
N MET A 584 11.01 -6.28 -18.64
CA MET A 584 10.17 -7.33 -18.07
C MET A 584 10.95 -8.59 -17.72
N VAL A 585 10.78 -9.06 -16.50
CA VAL A 585 11.09 -10.44 -16.06
C VAL A 585 9.77 -11.19 -15.97
N ALA A 586 9.57 -12.23 -16.77
CA ALA A 586 8.34 -13.01 -16.72
C ALA A 586 8.19 -13.74 -15.36
N ALA A 587 6.96 -13.99 -14.94
CA ALA A 587 6.69 -14.65 -13.66
C ALA A 587 7.35 -16.04 -13.61
N GLY A 588 8.09 -16.32 -12.54
CA GLY A 588 8.78 -17.60 -12.33
C GLY A 588 10.04 -17.81 -13.18
N VAL A 589 10.45 -16.79 -13.93
CA VAL A 589 11.67 -16.79 -14.75
C VAL A 589 12.83 -16.15 -13.96
N SER A 590 14.06 -16.50 -14.27
CA SER A 590 15.25 -15.90 -13.65
C SER A 590 15.37 -14.42 -13.99
N ASN A 591 15.89 -13.63 -13.05
CA ASN A 591 16.26 -12.23 -13.32
C ASN A 591 17.35 -12.12 -14.40
N ASP A 592 18.15 -13.16 -14.62
CA ASP A 592 19.13 -13.21 -15.71
C ASP A 592 18.46 -13.20 -17.10
N ASP A 593 17.21 -13.61 -17.19
CA ASP A 593 16.43 -13.67 -18.43
C ASP A 593 15.54 -12.43 -18.65
N ILE A 594 15.83 -11.31 -17.99
CA ILE A 594 15.10 -10.05 -18.19
C ILE A 594 15.12 -9.66 -19.68
N GLN A 595 13.99 -9.17 -20.15
CA GLN A 595 13.89 -8.56 -21.47
C GLN A 595 13.85 -7.03 -21.33
N TYR A 596 14.76 -6.36 -22.01
CA TYR A 596 14.81 -4.90 -22.08
C TYR A 596 13.70 -4.34 -22.98
N ALA A 597 13.46 -5.02 -24.09
CA ALA A 597 12.36 -4.81 -25.01
C ALA A 597 11.95 -6.17 -25.58
N ARG A 598 10.89 -6.22 -26.40
CA ARG A 598 10.41 -7.47 -27.00
C ARG A 598 11.51 -8.19 -27.77
N GLY A 599 11.90 -9.37 -27.28
CA GLY A 599 12.94 -10.20 -27.91
C GLY A 599 14.37 -9.65 -27.76
N ILE A 600 14.60 -8.64 -26.92
CA ILE A 600 15.91 -8.06 -26.64
C ILE A 600 16.25 -8.30 -25.19
N SER A 601 17.24 -9.16 -24.91
CA SER A 601 17.76 -9.39 -23.58
C SER A 601 19.11 -8.68 -23.39
N PRO A 602 19.38 -8.10 -22.22
CA PRO A 602 20.69 -7.54 -21.90
C PRO A 602 21.78 -8.63 -21.93
N ALA A 603 22.96 -8.27 -22.40
CA ALA A 603 24.14 -9.13 -22.35
C ALA A 603 25.02 -8.70 -21.18
N TRP A 604 24.80 -9.25 -19.99
CA TRP A 604 25.59 -8.90 -18.80
C TRP A 604 26.68 -9.91 -18.39
N ASP A 605 26.83 -11.00 -19.12
CA ASP A 605 27.84 -12.01 -18.91
C ASP A 605 28.75 -12.20 -20.13
N ARG A 606 29.13 -11.12 -20.81
CA ARG A 606 30.25 -11.23 -21.73
C ARG A 606 31.52 -11.10 -20.89
N GLU A 607 32.01 -12.23 -20.38
CA GLU A 607 33.43 -12.34 -20.03
C GLU A 607 34.22 -12.13 -21.33
N ASP A 608 34.93 -11.00 -21.44
CA ASP A 608 36.06 -10.84 -22.34
C ASP A 608 37.31 -11.44 -21.69
#